data_42d7c5dad9d68f706ea4b85305c4bd53
#
_entry.id   42d7c5dad9d68f706ea4b85305c4bd53
#
_cell.length_a   1.000
_cell.length_b   1.000
_cell.length_c   1.000
_cell.angle_alpha   90.00
_cell.angle_beta   90.00
_cell.angle_gamma   90.00
#
_symmetry.space_group_name_H-M   'P 1'
#
loop_
_entity.id
_entity.type
_entity.pdbx_description
1 polymer ?
#
loop_
_entity_poly.entity_id
_entity_poly.type
_entity_poly.pdbx_seq_one_letter_code
_entity_poly.pdbx_strand_id
1 'polypeptide(L)'
;MKDNVGIYYYPFPGNKRVRMYVREKNREVEFRMKNEDDPSVWNDHGWVPYGAIQQAQVLYEKRGRFDPNRAYDLQVAKVLIRDGG
;
A
#
# COMPACT_ATOMS: atom_id res chain seq x y z
N MET A 1 9.08 -8.97 -1.94
CA MET A 1 9.62 -8.88 -3.31
C MET A 1 10.19 -7.48 -3.54
N LYS A 2 11.06 -7.34 -4.50
CA LYS A 2 11.78 -6.08 -4.72
C LYS A 2 12.08 -5.92 -6.21
N ASP A 3 11.93 -4.68 -6.71
CA ASP A 3 12.32 -4.32 -8.06
C ASP A 3 13.08 -2.98 -8.08
N ASN A 4 13.25 -2.37 -9.26
CA ASN A 4 13.98 -1.10 -9.39
C ASN A 4 13.30 0.08 -8.69
N VAL A 5 12.00 -0.02 -8.44
CA VAL A 5 11.24 1.03 -7.75
C VAL A 5 11.37 0.88 -6.24
N GLY A 6 11.34 -0.34 -5.73
CA GLY A 6 11.46 -0.61 -4.31
C GLY A 6 10.89 -1.95 -3.91
N ILE A 7 10.58 -2.05 -2.63
CA ILE A 7 10.01 -3.27 -2.03
C ILE A 7 8.50 -3.26 -2.23
N TYR A 8 7.93 -4.41 -2.61
CA TYR A 8 6.49 -4.51 -2.86
C TYR A 8 5.92 -5.87 -2.51
N TYR A 9 4.59 -5.94 -2.45
CA TYR A 9 3.84 -7.18 -2.36
C TYR A 9 2.58 -7.06 -3.25
N TYR A 10 1.93 -8.19 -3.49
CA TYR A 10 0.68 -8.22 -4.25
C TYR A 10 -0.50 -8.12 -3.27
N PRO A 11 -1.22 -6.97 -3.22
CA PRO A 11 -2.32 -6.80 -2.26
C PRO A 11 -3.54 -7.64 -2.62
N PHE A 12 -3.67 -8.02 -3.88
CA PHE A 12 -4.75 -8.86 -4.36
C PHE A 12 -4.16 -10.12 -4.98
N PRO A 13 -4.14 -11.26 -4.26
CA PRO A 13 -3.42 -12.46 -4.72
C PRO A 13 -3.83 -12.97 -6.11
N GLY A 14 -5.08 -12.73 -6.49
CA GLY A 14 -5.57 -13.11 -7.82
C GLY A 14 -5.22 -12.14 -8.93
N ASN A 15 -4.59 -10.99 -8.62
CA ASN A 15 -4.30 -9.97 -9.61
C ASN A 15 -2.88 -9.42 -9.43
N LYS A 16 -1.93 -10.00 -10.16
CA LYS A 16 -0.52 -9.59 -10.13
C LYS A 16 -0.24 -8.30 -10.91
N ARG A 17 -1.24 -7.71 -11.53
CA ARG A 17 -1.12 -6.42 -12.20
C ARG A 17 -1.14 -5.24 -11.22
N VAL A 18 -1.52 -5.50 -9.97
CA VAL A 18 -1.51 -4.51 -8.90
C VAL A 18 -0.39 -4.86 -7.93
N ARG A 19 0.50 -3.91 -7.67
CA ARG A 19 1.58 -4.02 -6.69
C ARG A 19 1.42 -2.94 -5.64
N MET A 20 1.67 -3.28 -4.38
CA MET A 20 1.72 -2.30 -3.30
C MET A 20 3.16 -2.12 -2.87
N TYR A 21 3.74 -0.96 -3.18
CA TYR A 21 5.08 -0.61 -2.74
C TYR A 21 5.04 -0.07 -1.32
N VAL A 22 6.05 -0.42 -0.54
CA VAL A 22 6.15 -0.03 0.88
C VAL A 22 7.53 0.55 1.15
N ARG A 23 7.57 1.52 2.07
CA ARG A 23 8.83 2.08 2.58
C ARG A 23 8.63 2.60 3.98
N GLU A 24 9.73 2.82 4.68
CA GLU A 24 9.72 3.55 5.95
C GLU A 24 10.38 4.90 5.75
N LYS A 25 9.69 5.95 6.20
CA LYS A 25 10.22 7.32 6.18
C LYS A 25 9.83 8.01 7.46
N ASN A 26 10.81 8.61 8.16
CA ASN A 26 10.58 9.30 9.43
C ASN A 26 9.86 8.40 10.45
N ARG A 27 10.23 7.11 10.48
CA ARG A 27 9.66 6.09 11.38
C ARG A 27 8.20 5.76 11.08
N GLU A 28 7.71 6.14 9.93
CA GLU A 28 6.36 5.84 9.51
C GLU A 28 6.37 5.00 8.24
N VAL A 29 5.54 3.94 8.22
CA VAL A 29 5.37 3.10 7.03
C VAL A 29 4.47 3.83 6.04
N GLU A 30 4.94 3.91 4.79
CA GLU A 30 4.20 4.51 3.69
C GLU A 30 3.94 3.48 2.60
N PHE A 31 2.81 3.65 1.91
CA PHE A 31 2.36 2.75 0.84
C PHE A 31 2.14 3.55 -0.44
N ARG A 32 2.44 2.91 -1.57
CA ARG A 32 2.13 3.48 -2.89
C ARG A 32 1.72 2.37 -3.83
N MET A 33 0.51 2.47 -4.39
CA MET A 33 -0.03 1.46 -5.27
C MET A 33 0.36 1.70 -6.72
N LYS A 34 0.76 0.64 -7.40
CA LYS A 34 0.95 0.62 -8.85
C LYS A 34 -0.06 -0.34 -9.46
N ASN A 35 -0.90 0.16 -10.37
CA ASN A 35 -1.88 -0.63 -11.09
C ASN A 35 -1.60 -0.54 -12.57
N GLU A 36 -1.26 -1.67 -13.19
CA GLU A 36 -0.94 -1.69 -14.64
C GLU A 36 -2.16 -1.36 -15.51
N ASP A 37 -3.37 -1.61 -15.00
CA ASP A 37 -4.60 -1.30 -15.73
C ASP A 37 -5.02 0.17 -15.57
N ASP A 38 -4.47 0.87 -14.57
CA ASP A 38 -4.73 2.28 -14.32
C ASP A 38 -3.44 2.97 -13.85
N PRO A 39 -2.56 3.34 -14.78
CA PRO A 39 -1.27 3.95 -14.41
C PRO A 39 -1.38 5.27 -13.66
N SER A 40 -2.52 5.96 -13.75
CA SER A 40 -2.70 7.25 -13.07
C SER A 40 -2.71 7.12 -11.55
N VAL A 41 -3.06 5.95 -11.01
CA VAL A 41 -3.08 5.70 -9.56
C VAL A 41 -1.73 6.01 -8.94
N TRP A 42 -0.64 5.65 -9.61
CA TRP A 42 0.72 5.90 -9.11
C TRP A 42 1.00 7.38 -8.86
N ASN A 43 0.55 8.24 -9.77
CA ASN A 43 0.78 9.67 -9.68
C ASN A 43 -0.27 10.40 -8.84
N ASP A 44 -1.52 9.92 -8.88
CA ASP A 44 -2.63 10.60 -8.23
C ASP A 44 -2.56 10.51 -6.70
N HIS A 45 -2.09 9.38 -6.18
CA HIS A 45 -2.10 9.14 -4.74
C HIS A 45 -0.73 9.31 -4.08
N GLY A 46 0.37 9.08 -4.79
CA GLY A 46 1.72 9.19 -4.24
C GLY A 46 1.95 8.23 -3.07
N TRP A 47 2.95 8.53 -2.25
CA TRP A 47 3.24 7.79 -1.02
C TRP A 47 2.28 8.23 0.07
N VAL A 48 1.53 7.28 0.63
CA VAL A 48 0.51 7.54 1.63
C VAL A 48 0.95 6.95 2.97
N PRO A 49 1.12 7.78 4.02
CA PRO A 49 1.47 7.29 5.35
C PRO A 49 0.34 6.45 5.94
N TYR A 50 0.73 5.44 6.72
CA TYR A 50 -0.26 4.55 7.33
C TYR A 50 -1.28 5.29 8.21
N GLY A 51 -0.85 6.35 8.90
CA GLY A 51 -1.76 7.18 9.69
C GLY A 51 -2.89 7.81 8.87
N ALA A 52 -2.57 8.25 7.64
CA ALA A 52 -3.59 8.78 6.73
C ALA A 52 -4.56 7.69 6.27
N ILE A 53 -4.05 6.47 6.07
CA ILE A 53 -4.89 5.31 5.70
C ILE A 53 -5.86 4.99 6.82
N GLN A 54 -5.41 5.02 8.08
CA GLN A 54 -6.27 4.79 9.24
C GLN A 54 -7.38 5.84 9.33
N GLN A 55 -7.06 7.11 9.08
CA GLN A 55 -8.06 8.17 9.06
C GLN A 55 -9.10 7.96 7.96
N ALA A 56 -8.66 7.55 6.78
CA ALA A 56 -9.57 7.22 5.68
C ALA A 56 -10.47 6.04 6.03
N GLN A 57 -9.94 5.04 6.74
CA GLN A 57 -10.71 3.88 7.19
C GLN A 57 -11.90 4.29 8.05
N VAL A 58 -11.70 5.21 8.99
CA VAL A 58 -12.79 5.71 9.85
C VAL A 58 -13.90 6.33 9.01
N LEU A 59 -13.54 7.10 7.99
CA LEU A 59 -14.52 7.72 7.10
C LEU A 59 -15.28 6.66 6.26
N TYR A 60 -14.56 5.66 5.76
CA TYR A 60 -15.16 4.64 4.90
C TYR A 60 -15.96 3.59 5.65
N GLU A 61 -15.64 3.32 6.91
CA GLU A 61 -16.44 2.41 7.75
C GLU A 61 -17.88 2.87 7.86
N LYS A 62 -18.10 4.19 7.95
CA LYS A 62 -19.45 4.75 7.99
C LYS A 62 -20.25 4.51 6.70
N ARG A 63 -19.56 4.27 5.60
CA ARG A 63 -20.18 4.00 4.29
C ARG A 63 -20.32 2.52 3.98
N GLY A 64 -19.62 1.65 4.73
CA GLY A 64 -19.72 0.20 4.60
C GLY A 64 -19.21 -0.40 3.28
N ARG A 65 -18.39 0.34 2.51
CA ARG A 65 -18.02 -0.07 1.15
C ARG A 65 -16.54 -0.29 0.90
N PHE A 66 -15.67 0.16 1.79
CA PHE A 66 -14.24 0.10 1.55
C PHE A 66 -13.51 -0.39 2.79
N ASP A 67 -12.65 -1.38 2.60
CA ASP A 67 -11.80 -1.90 3.67
C ASP A 67 -10.34 -1.70 3.27
N PRO A 68 -9.67 -0.62 3.72
CA PRO A 68 -8.27 -0.38 3.39
C PRO A 68 -7.33 -1.47 3.92
N ASN A 69 -7.73 -2.20 4.96
CA ASN A 69 -6.90 -3.28 5.50
C ASN A 69 -6.70 -4.43 4.51
N ARG A 70 -7.56 -4.56 3.50
CA ARG A 70 -7.39 -5.59 2.46
C ARG A 70 -6.20 -5.30 1.56
N ALA A 71 -5.95 -4.03 1.25
CA ALA A 71 -4.86 -3.63 0.37
C ALA A 71 -3.62 -3.16 1.15
N TYR A 72 -3.82 -2.49 2.28
CA TYR A 72 -2.75 -1.88 3.08
C TYR A 72 -2.47 -2.73 4.31
N ASP A 73 -1.56 -3.71 4.15
CA ASP A 73 -1.22 -4.65 5.22
C ASP A 73 0.04 -4.19 5.94
N LEU A 74 -0.14 -3.56 7.10
CA LEU A 74 0.97 -3.02 7.89
C LEU A 74 1.93 -4.11 8.35
N GLN A 75 1.44 -5.29 8.71
CA GLN A 75 2.28 -6.39 9.19
C GLN A 75 3.19 -6.90 8.09
N VAL A 76 2.65 -7.09 6.89
CA VAL A 76 3.43 -7.49 5.72
C VAL A 76 4.45 -6.40 5.38
N ALA A 77 4.06 -5.14 5.40
CA ALA A 77 4.96 -4.02 5.13
C ALA A 77 6.13 -3.98 6.09
N LYS A 78 5.87 -4.13 7.38
CA LYS A 78 6.93 -4.14 8.41
C LYS A 78 7.93 -5.27 8.22
N VAL A 79 7.43 -6.48 7.90
CA VAL A 79 8.30 -7.63 7.65
C VAL A 79 9.18 -7.39 6.42
N LEU A 80 8.59 -6.91 5.34
CA LEU A 80 9.32 -6.63 4.11
C LEU A 80 10.39 -5.56 4.30
N ILE A 81 10.08 -4.49 5.00
CA ILE A 81 11.03 -3.41 5.27
C ILE A 81 12.17 -3.92 6.15
N ARG A 82 11.86 -4.67 7.20
CA ARG A 82 12.85 -5.26 8.10
C ARG A 82 13.80 -6.20 7.36
N ASP A 83 13.27 -7.02 6.48
CA ASP A 83 14.04 -8.06 5.79
C ASP A 83 14.70 -7.53 4.50
N GLY A 84 14.41 -6.30 4.10
CA GLY A 84 14.96 -5.70 2.89
C GLY A 84 14.34 -6.19 1.60
N GLY A 85 13.13 -6.70 1.70
CA GLY A 85 12.41 -7.23 0.55
C GLY A 85 12.48 -8.72 0.48
#